data_1bdeded565cbca9c6b670b56f154fee6
#
_entry.id   1bdeded565cbca9c6b670b56f154fee6
#
_cell.length_a   1.000
_cell.length_b   1.000
_cell.length_c   1.000
_cell.angle_alpha   90.00
_cell.angle_beta   90.00
_cell.angle_gamma   90.00
#
_symmetry.space_group_name_H-M   'P 1'
#
loop_
_entity.id
_entity.type
_entity.pdbx_description
1 polymer ?
#
loop_
_entity_poly.entity_id
_entity_poly.type
_entity_poly.pdbx_seq_one_letter_code
_entity_poly.pdbx_strand_id
1 'polypeptide(L)'
;MMSEQQPHILVAEDDKSVRLVVQQALARQGYAVQSSGNAAGLWKLIESGKGDVLITDVALPDGDALDLLPRIQERRPDMPVIVMSARSTLLTAVKAQETGVFEYLPKPFELRSLIEVTQRAVTSIGSRSGTPASKGQGDEAGPLVGRSRPMQEIFKAMARVVRTDLTVLVTGESGTGKELVARALHDLGSRRAGSFVAINMAAIPRNLVESELFGHEKGAFLGADSRMSGRFEQAEGGSLFLDEVGDMPPEAQTRLLRVLQDGEYLPVGANRPVKANVRIIAATNHNLQHLMQQGLFREDLFYRLNVVPLRLPPLRERTEDIAPLVNHFQKQAAAGGLPAKRFAPEAIRALAEWNWPGNVRELENLVRRLLVLVGEDSISAEMVEAELASVRPAEAQPIEVDSLAESVDQHVRRYFSTLDGAAPPAGLHGRILREVEYPLIVATLEVTRGNQVKAAEILGINRNTLRKRIRELGIWSGR
;
A
#
# COMPACT_ATOMS: atom_id res chain seq x y z
N MET A 1 -33.04 -41.36 -7.53
CA MET A 1 -32.89 -40.68 -6.25
C MET A 1 -31.43 -40.86 -5.82
N MET A 2 -30.56 -39.93 -6.17
CA MET A 2 -29.20 -39.88 -5.63
C MET A 2 -29.31 -39.39 -4.19
N SER A 3 -28.86 -40.20 -3.26
CA SER A 3 -28.74 -39.83 -1.84
C SER A 3 -27.79 -38.59 -1.78
N GLU A 4 -28.30 -37.44 -1.42
CA GLU A 4 -27.47 -36.26 -1.09
C GLU A 4 -26.68 -36.64 0.17
N GLN A 5 -25.46 -37.13 -0.03
CA GLN A 5 -24.53 -37.34 1.07
C GLN A 5 -24.19 -35.96 1.65
N GLN A 6 -24.52 -35.78 2.90
CA GLN A 6 -24.24 -34.60 3.68
C GLN A 6 -22.72 -34.37 3.69
N PRO A 7 -22.19 -33.21 3.21
CA PRO A 7 -20.73 -32.99 3.15
C PRO A 7 -20.11 -33.06 4.55
N HIS A 8 -18.99 -33.76 4.64
CA HIS A 8 -18.23 -33.94 5.86
C HIS A 8 -17.09 -32.95 5.99
N ILE A 9 -17.09 -32.14 7.04
CA ILE A 9 -16.05 -31.15 7.31
C ILE A 9 -15.16 -31.62 8.46
N LEU A 10 -13.85 -31.64 8.24
CA LEU A 10 -12.86 -31.85 9.29
C LEU A 10 -12.41 -30.52 9.87
N VAL A 11 -12.34 -30.38 11.19
CA VAL A 11 -11.91 -29.17 11.88
C VAL A 11 -10.76 -29.50 12.82
N ALA A 12 -9.61 -28.85 12.66
CA ALA A 12 -8.49 -28.93 13.60
C ALA A 12 -8.26 -27.55 14.24
N GLU A 13 -8.47 -27.47 15.55
CA GLU A 13 -8.38 -26.22 16.32
C GLU A 13 -8.04 -26.58 17.76
N ASP A 14 -7.00 -25.96 18.33
CA ASP A 14 -6.56 -26.25 19.69
C ASP A 14 -7.46 -25.62 20.76
N ASP A 15 -7.95 -24.40 20.53
CA ASP A 15 -8.88 -23.73 21.43
C ASP A 15 -10.26 -24.42 21.40
N LYS A 16 -10.63 -24.96 22.55
CA LYS A 16 -11.90 -25.67 22.71
C LYS A 16 -13.14 -24.81 22.44
N SER A 17 -13.07 -23.52 22.78
CA SER A 17 -14.18 -22.57 22.61
C SER A 17 -14.36 -22.23 21.14
N VAL A 18 -13.28 -21.90 20.44
CA VAL A 18 -13.27 -21.63 19.00
C VAL A 18 -13.72 -22.85 18.22
N ARG A 19 -13.16 -24.04 18.55
CA ARG A 19 -13.55 -25.33 17.94
C ARG A 19 -15.04 -25.61 18.06
N LEU A 20 -15.61 -25.40 19.25
CA LEU A 20 -17.05 -25.62 19.49
C LEU A 20 -17.93 -24.66 18.69
N VAL A 21 -17.55 -23.37 18.64
CA VAL A 21 -18.28 -22.35 17.88
C VAL A 21 -18.23 -22.65 16.38
N VAL A 22 -17.08 -23.02 15.84
CA VAL A 22 -16.94 -23.43 14.43
C VAL A 22 -17.79 -24.67 14.12
N GLN A 23 -17.72 -25.69 14.97
CA GLN A 23 -18.52 -26.90 14.80
C GLN A 23 -20.03 -26.60 14.77
N GLN A 24 -20.51 -25.81 15.73
CA GLN A 24 -21.93 -25.44 15.80
C GLN A 24 -22.36 -24.59 14.60
N ALA A 25 -21.54 -23.66 14.15
CA ALA A 25 -21.84 -22.84 13.00
C ALA A 25 -21.99 -23.66 11.71
N LEU A 26 -21.07 -24.60 11.48
CA LEU A 26 -21.09 -25.47 10.30
C LEU A 26 -22.21 -26.52 10.38
N ALA A 27 -22.46 -27.08 11.55
CA ALA A 27 -23.58 -28.03 11.75
C ALA A 27 -24.94 -27.37 11.48
N ARG A 28 -25.15 -26.09 11.86
CA ARG A 28 -26.37 -25.32 11.52
C ARG A 28 -26.57 -25.12 10.03
N GLN A 29 -25.51 -25.18 9.23
CA GLN A 29 -25.54 -25.11 7.76
C GLN A 29 -25.78 -26.49 7.12
N GLY A 30 -26.00 -27.55 7.93
CA GLY A 30 -26.29 -28.89 7.42
C GLY A 30 -25.04 -29.74 7.13
N TYR A 31 -23.84 -29.34 7.59
CA TYR A 31 -22.62 -30.13 7.41
C TYR A 31 -22.43 -31.15 8.55
N ALA A 32 -21.90 -32.32 8.20
CA ALA A 32 -21.41 -33.28 9.20
C ALA A 32 -19.99 -32.86 9.63
N VAL A 33 -19.75 -32.55 10.92
CA VAL A 33 -18.49 -32.01 11.39
C VAL A 33 -17.78 -32.96 12.33
N GLN A 34 -16.51 -33.29 12.03
CA GLN A 34 -15.63 -34.00 12.95
C GLN A 34 -14.46 -33.09 13.32
N SER A 35 -14.01 -33.10 14.57
CA SER A 35 -12.97 -32.18 15.00
C SER A 35 -11.87 -32.84 15.81
N SER A 36 -10.68 -32.24 15.77
CA SER A 36 -9.51 -32.59 16.58
C SER A 36 -8.93 -31.35 17.24
N GLY A 37 -8.28 -31.49 18.38
CA GLY A 37 -7.56 -30.43 19.08
C GLY A 37 -6.05 -30.46 18.84
N ASN A 38 -5.54 -31.36 17.99
CA ASN A 38 -4.12 -31.52 17.71
C ASN A 38 -3.86 -32.16 16.34
N ALA A 39 -2.62 -32.11 15.86
CA ALA A 39 -2.20 -32.61 14.57
C ALA A 39 -2.31 -34.16 14.49
N ALA A 40 -1.96 -34.87 15.56
CA ALA A 40 -2.05 -36.34 15.58
C ALA A 40 -3.50 -36.82 15.45
N GLY A 41 -4.45 -36.16 16.08
CA GLY A 41 -5.88 -36.46 15.95
C GLY A 41 -6.40 -36.08 14.56
N LEU A 42 -5.98 -34.96 13.98
CA LEU A 42 -6.28 -34.57 12.61
C LEU A 42 -5.81 -35.66 11.65
N TRP A 43 -4.56 -36.13 11.79
CA TRP A 43 -3.99 -37.15 10.92
C TRP A 43 -4.82 -38.45 10.93
N LYS A 44 -5.27 -38.90 12.11
CA LYS A 44 -6.19 -40.07 12.23
C LYS A 44 -7.51 -39.87 11.49
N LEU A 45 -8.07 -38.65 11.52
CA LEU A 45 -9.29 -38.35 10.78
C LEU A 45 -9.08 -38.41 9.26
N ILE A 46 -7.93 -37.93 8.78
CA ILE A 46 -7.57 -37.97 7.36
C ILE A 46 -7.33 -39.43 6.90
N GLU A 47 -6.64 -40.24 7.70
CA GLU A 47 -6.40 -41.65 7.40
C GLU A 47 -7.70 -42.46 7.37
N SER A 48 -8.71 -42.08 8.14
CA SER A 48 -10.02 -42.72 8.11
C SER A 48 -10.75 -42.58 6.77
N GLY A 49 -10.25 -41.76 5.86
CA GLY A 49 -10.84 -41.50 4.55
C GLY A 49 -12.08 -40.61 4.57
N LYS A 50 -12.53 -40.18 5.74
CA LYS A 50 -13.69 -39.28 5.93
C LYS A 50 -13.26 -37.84 5.75
N GLY A 51 -14.22 -36.96 5.42
CA GLY A 51 -14.00 -35.53 5.25
C GLY A 51 -13.84 -35.11 3.80
N ASP A 52 -14.64 -34.15 3.40
CA ASP A 52 -14.67 -33.56 2.06
C ASP A 52 -13.92 -32.24 2.02
N VAL A 53 -13.88 -31.52 3.16
CA VAL A 53 -13.14 -30.27 3.32
C VAL A 53 -12.42 -30.31 4.68
N LEU A 54 -11.19 -29.79 4.71
CA LEU A 54 -10.41 -29.58 5.94
C LEU A 54 -10.40 -28.10 6.30
N ILE A 55 -10.67 -27.78 7.55
CA ILE A 55 -10.46 -26.46 8.17
C ILE A 55 -9.47 -26.65 9.31
N THR A 56 -8.31 -26.02 9.25
CA THR A 56 -7.26 -26.22 10.28
C THR A 56 -6.65 -24.91 10.76
N ASP A 57 -6.37 -24.82 12.07
CA ASP A 57 -5.45 -23.79 12.54
C ASP A 57 -4.01 -24.11 12.07
N VAL A 58 -3.21 -23.08 11.85
CA VAL A 58 -1.78 -23.21 11.58
C VAL A 58 -1.04 -23.77 12.78
N ALA A 59 -1.24 -23.20 13.97
CA ALA A 59 -0.55 -23.57 15.19
C ALA A 59 -1.36 -24.60 15.98
N LEU A 60 -0.95 -25.87 15.91
CA LEU A 60 -1.48 -26.92 16.74
C LEU A 60 -0.47 -27.28 17.86
N PRO A 61 -0.92 -27.81 19.02
CA PRO A 61 -0.03 -28.07 20.15
C PRO A 61 1.16 -29.00 19.88
N ASP A 62 0.99 -29.87 18.90
CA ASP A 62 1.96 -30.93 18.53
C ASP A 62 2.59 -30.70 17.14
N GLY A 63 2.40 -29.52 16.53
CA GLY A 63 3.06 -29.16 15.27
C GLY A 63 2.38 -28.07 14.48
N ASP A 64 3.04 -27.61 13.43
CA ASP A 64 2.50 -26.64 12.47
C ASP A 64 1.69 -27.39 11.41
N ALA A 65 0.41 -27.02 11.25
CA ALA A 65 -0.44 -27.67 10.25
C ALA A 65 0.04 -27.45 8.81
N LEU A 66 0.74 -26.34 8.52
CA LEU A 66 1.30 -26.07 7.20
C LEU A 66 2.37 -27.11 6.81
N ASP A 67 3.11 -27.65 7.77
CA ASP A 67 4.11 -28.70 7.52
C ASP A 67 3.46 -30.06 7.23
N LEU A 68 2.21 -30.27 7.67
CA LEU A 68 1.43 -31.48 7.37
C LEU A 68 0.72 -31.43 6.01
N LEU A 69 0.47 -30.23 5.47
CA LEU A 69 -0.31 -30.07 4.23
C LEU A 69 0.24 -30.85 3.04
N PRO A 70 1.55 -30.90 2.76
CA PRO A 70 2.07 -31.71 1.65
C PRO A 70 1.69 -33.17 1.77
N ARG A 71 1.80 -33.75 2.97
CA ARG A 71 1.41 -35.14 3.25
C ARG A 71 -0.08 -35.37 3.15
N ILE A 72 -0.88 -34.37 3.57
CA ILE A 72 -2.33 -34.41 3.43
C ILE A 72 -2.73 -34.42 1.96
N GLN A 73 -2.11 -33.56 1.16
CA GLN A 73 -2.37 -33.48 -0.28
C GLN A 73 -1.91 -34.72 -1.05
N GLU A 74 -0.80 -35.34 -0.66
CA GLU A 74 -0.39 -36.64 -1.23
C GLU A 74 -1.43 -37.74 -0.98
N ARG A 75 -2.06 -37.71 0.20
CA ARG A 75 -3.06 -38.73 0.58
C ARG A 75 -4.46 -38.41 0.07
N ARG A 76 -4.80 -37.13 0.01
CA ARG A 76 -6.14 -36.59 -0.34
C ARG A 76 -6.00 -35.40 -1.28
N PRO A 77 -5.58 -35.59 -2.55
CA PRO A 77 -5.27 -34.50 -3.50
C PRO A 77 -6.47 -33.60 -3.81
N ASP A 78 -7.68 -34.16 -3.77
CA ASP A 78 -8.91 -33.42 -4.12
C ASP A 78 -9.57 -32.72 -2.92
N MET A 79 -9.05 -32.89 -1.70
CA MET A 79 -9.63 -32.30 -0.50
C MET A 79 -9.24 -30.82 -0.36
N PRO A 80 -10.18 -29.87 -0.49
CA PRO A 80 -9.90 -28.47 -0.24
C PRO A 80 -9.50 -28.25 1.21
N VAL A 81 -8.45 -27.47 1.44
CA VAL A 81 -7.97 -27.12 2.78
C VAL A 81 -8.16 -25.62 3.02
N ILE A 82 -8.87 -25.25 4.05
CA ILE A 82 -9.02 -23.89 4.57
C ILE A 82 -8.12 -23.76 5.80
N VAL A 83 -7.21 -22.81 5.77
CA VAL A 83 -6.27 -22.59 6.87
C VAL A 83 -6.71 -21.37 7.68
N MET A 84 -6.89 -21.53 8.98
CA MET A 84 -7.13 -20.45 9.95
C MET A 84 -5.81 -20.10 10.63
N SER A 85 -5.54 -18.83 10.92
CA SER A 85 -4.31 -18.45 11.64
C SER A 85 -4.47 -17.19 12.47
N ALA A 86 -3.99 -17.24 13.70
CA ALA A 86 -3.76 -16.06 14.54
C ALA A 86 -2.47 -15.32 14.17
N ARG A 87 -1.54 -15.99 13.47
CA ARG A 87 -0.31 -15.39 12.92
C ARG A 87 -0.60 -14.81 11.54
N SER A 88 -1.17 -13.61 11.53
CA SER A 88 -1.59 -12.91 10.30
C SER A 88 -0.40 -12.18 9.65
N THR A 89 0.66 -12.90 9.27
CA THR A 89 1.82 -12.34 8.58
C THR A 89 1.77 -12.64 7.08
N LEU A 90 2.41 -11.79 6.28
CA LEU A 90 2.57 -12.04 4.85
C LEU A 90 3.21 -13.41 4.56
N LEU A 91 4.22 -13.79 5.34
CA LEU A 91 4.89 -15.10 5.23
C LEU A 91 3.92 -16.26 5.42
N THR A 92 3.02 -16.19 6.41
CA THR A 92 2.00 -17.22 6.63
C THR A 92 1.03 -17.31 5.44
N ALA A 93 0.61 -16.17 4.89
CA ALA A 93 -0.25 -16.13 3.71
C ALA A 93 0.45 -16.69 2.45
N VAL A 94 1.73 -16.37 2.25
CA VAL A 94 2.53 -16.90 1.14
C VAL A 94 2.78 -18.40 1.30
N LYS A 95 3.18 -18.88 2.49
CA LYS A 95 3.35 -20.33 2.77
C LYS A 95 2.04 -21.09 2.54
N ALA A 96 0.91 -20.58 3.02
CA ALA A 96 -0.39 -21.19 2.77
C ALA A 96 -0.69 -21.28 1.27
N GLN A 97 -0.44 -20.21 0.50
CA GLN A 97 -0.64 -20.22 -0.95
C GLN A 97 0.32 -21.21 -1.65
N GLU A 98 1.56 -21.33 -1.19
CA GLU A 98 2.57 -22.27 -1.71
C GLU A 98 2.18 -23.72 -1.48
N THR A 99 1.55 -24.02 -0.37
CA THR A 99 1.08 -25.38 -0.04
C THR A 99 -0.26 -25.73 -0.73
N GLY A 100 -0.77 -24.88 -1.63
CA GLY A 100 -1.95 -25.16 -2.42
C GLY A 100 -3.25 -25.21 -1.62
N VAL A 101 -3.34 -24.49 -0.50
CA VAL A 101 -4.60 -24.38 0.26
C VAL A 101 -5.71 -23.72 -0.57
N PHE A 102 -6.94 -24.09 -0.30
CA PHE A 102 -8.10 -23.52 -0.95
C PHE A 102 -8.31 -22.05 -0.57
N GLU A 103 -8.18 -21.73 0.73
CA GLU A 103 -8.30 -20.35 1.24
C GLU A 103 -7.57 -20.21 2.57
N TYR A 104 -7.05 -19.01 2.84
CA TYR A 104 -6.43 -18.60 4.09
C TYR A 104 -7.33 -17.61 4.82
N LEU A 105 -7.69 -17.91 6.09
CA LEU A 105 -8.60 -17.12 6.91
C LEU A 105 -7.88 -16.60 8.17
N PRO A 106 -7.47 -15.32 8.22
CA PRO A 106 -6.83 -14.75 9.39
C PRO A 106 -7.80 -14.60 10.57
N LYS A 107 -7.36 -14.94 11.78
CA LYS A 107 -8.09 -14.69 13.04
C LYS A 107 -7.79 -13.27 13.55
N PRO A 108 -8.80 -12.52 14.06
CA PRO A 108 -10.20 -12.88 14.19
C PRO A 108 -10.98 -12.79 12.87
N PHE A 109 -11.91 -13.71 12.64
CA PHE A 109 -12.77 -13.73 11.47
C PHE A 109 -14.26 -13.79 11.86
N GLU A 110 -15.11 -13.29 11.00
CA GLU A 110 -16.56 -13.43 11.15
C GLU A 110 -17.00 -14.86 10.77
N LEU A 111 -17.86 -15.47 11.55
CA LEU A 111 -18.41 -16.81 11.25
C LEU A 111 -19.05 -16.88 9.86
N ARG A 112 -19.65 -15.79 9.40
CA ARG A 112 -20.23 -15.70 8.06
C ARG A 112 -19.16 -15.90 6.97
N SER A 113 -17.99 -15.30 7.12
CA SER A 113 -16.88 -15.48 6.18
C SER A 113 -16.40 -16.93 6.14
N LEU A 114 -16.29 -17.60 7.28
CA LEU A 114 -15.95 -19.01 7.34
C LEU A 114 -16.99 -19.89 6.61
N ILE A 115 -18.28 -19.64 6.81
CA ILE A 115 -19.38 -20.36 6.16
C ILE A 115 -19.30 -20.15 4.64
N GLU A 116 -19.15 -18.92 4.15
CA GLU A 116 -19.06 -18.60 2.73
C GLU A 116 -17.86 -19.28 2.05
N VAL A 117 -16.71 -19.29 2.73
CA VAL A 117 -15.50 -19.98 2.23
C VAL A 117 -15.72 -21.49 2.19
N THR A 118 -16.34 -22.06 3.24
CA THR A 118 -16.64 -23.49 3.30
C THR A 118 -17.62 -23.91 2.21
N GLN A 119 -18.66 -23.13 1.94
CA GLN A 119 -19.60 -23.39 0.83
C GLN A 119 -18.88 -23.40 -0.53
N ARG A 120 -18.00 -22.43 -0.78
CA ARG A 120 -17.18 -22.42 -2.00
C ARG A 120 -16.26 -23.64 -2.10
N ALA A 121 -15.66 -24.06 -0.98
CA ALA A 121 -14.80 -25.23 -0.92
C ALA A 121 -15.57 -26.51 -1.27
N VAL A 122 -16.75 -26.71 -0.68
CA VAL A 122 -17.63 -27.85 -0.97
C VAL A 122 -18.05 -27.86 -2.46
N THR A 123 -18.42 -26.72 -3.01
CA THR A 123 -18.82 -26.60 -4.44
C THR A 123 -17.65 -26.90 -5.40
N SER A 124 -16.41 -26.69 -4.96
CA SER A 124 -15.22 -26.91 -5.80
C SER A 124 -14.73 -28.37 -5.85
N ILE A 125 -15.35 -29.26 -5.07
CA ILE A 125 -14.98 -30.68 -5.06
C ILE A 125 -15.28 -31.30 -6.44
N GLY A 126 -14.23 -31.82 -7.09
CA GLY A 126 -14.33 -32.42 -8.43
C GLY A 126 -13.84 -31.58 -9.61
N SER A 127 -13.39 -30.31 -9.38
CA SER A 127 -12.95 -29.42 -10.49
C SER A 127 -11.47 -29.02 -10.46
N ARG A 128 -10.60 -29.66 -9.71
CA ARG A 128 -9.18 -29.29 -9.59
C ARG A 128 -8.20 -30.32 -10.16
N SER A 129 -7.38 -29.84 -11.11
CA SER A 129 -6.06 -30.37 -11.43
C SER A 129 -5.02 -29.29 -11.07
N GLY A 130 -4.22 -29.49 -10.02
CA GLY A 130 -3.26 -28.52 -9.50
C GLY A 130 -1.87 -29.12 -9.32
N THR A 131 -0.85 -28.34 -9.62
CA THR A 131 0.59 -28.66 -9.63
C THR A 131 1.22 -28.43 -8.25
N PRO A 132 2.18 -29.25 -7.78
CA PRO A 132 2.79 -29.11 -6.45
C PRO A 132 3.97 -28.14 -6.43
N ALA A 133 4.16 -27.47 -5.29
CA ALA A 133 5.17 -26.45 -5.04
C ALA A 133 6.32 -26.92 -4.12
N SER A 134 7.50 -26.36 -4.30
CA SER A 134 8.78 -26.71 -3.68
C SER A 134 9.01 -25.97 -2.33
N LYS A 135 9.85 -26.59 -1.48
CA LYS A 135 10.17 -26.22 -0.10
C LYS A 135 11.07 -24.98 0.01
N GLY A 136 10.80 -24.11 0.98
CA GLY A 136 11.72 -23.07 1.46
C GLY A 136 11.48 -22.73 2.93
N GLN A 137 12.50 -22.89 3.76
CA GLN A 137 12.53 -22.48 5.17
C GLN A 137 12.98 -21.01 5.29
N GLY A 138 12.35 -20.21 6.17
CA GLY A 138 12.76 -18.84 6.46
C GLY A 138 12.00 -18.21 7.63
N ASP A 139 12.70 -17.42 8.42
CA ASP A 139 12.38 -16.81 9.71
C ASP A 139 11.05 -16.07 9.85
N GLU A 140 10.54 -16.04 11.08
CA GLU A 140 9.17 -15.63 11.48
C GLU A 140 8.86 -14.12 11.48
N ALA A 141 9.77 -13.25 11.10
CA ALA A 141 9.59 -11.79 11.13
C ALA A 141 9.67 -11.20 9.71
N GLY A 142 8.55 -11.20 9.01
CA GLY A 142 8.44 -10.46 7.74
C GLY A 142 8.49 -8.93 7.97
N PRO A 143 8.97 -8.15 6.98
CA PRO A 143 9.15 -6.70 7.07
C PRO A 143 7.83 -5.91 7.17
N LEU A 144 6.69 -6.56 6.93
CA LEU A 144 5.36 -5.95 6.95
C LEU A 144 4.57 -6.39 8.17
N VAL A 145 4.17 -5.42 9.00
CA VAL A 145 3.38 -5.61 10.21
C VAL A 145 1.96 -5.08 9.98
N GLY A 146 0.95 -5.89 10.28
CA GLY A 146 -0.45 -5.50 10.24
C GLY A 146 -1.39 -6.68 10.53
N ARG A 147 -2.41 -6.45 11.37
CA ARG A 147 -3.46 -7.42 11.71
C ARG A 147 -4.84 -6.97 11.29
N SER A 148 -4.97 -5.69 10.95
CA SER A 148 -6.23 -5.10 10.50
C SER A 148 -6.74 -5.79 9.23
N ARG A 149 -8.06 -5.81 9.08
CA ARG A 149 -8.72 -6.42 7.91
C ARG A 149 -8.21 -5.85 6.57
N PRO A 150 -8.01 -4.53 6.40
CA PRO A 150 -7.46 -3.99 5.15
C PRO A 150 -6.04 -4.52 4.85
N MET A 151 -5.17 -4.64 5.85
CA MET A 151 -3.83 -5.19 5.64
C MET A 151 -3.85 -6.68 5.31
N GLN A 152 -4.78 -7.44 5.88
CA GLN A 152 -4.95 -8.86 5.56
C GLN A 152 -5.39 -9.08 4.10
N GLU A 153 -6.24 -8.21 3.57
CA GLU A 153 -6.63 -8.24 2.15
C GLU A 153 -5.44 -7.97 1.24
N ILE A 154 -4.57 -7.03 1.62
CA ILE A 154 -3.31 -6.77 0.91
C ILE A 154 -2.38 -7.99 0.95
N PHE A 155 -2.19 -8.60 2.12
CA PHE A 155 -1.34 -9.80 2.23
C PHE A 155 -1.86 -10.96 1.37
N LYS A 156 -3.18 -11.17 1.30
CA LYS A 156 -3.79 -12.15 0.40
C LYS A 156 -3.54 -11.80 -1.08
N ALA A 157 -3.69 -10.54 -1.46
CA ALA A 157 -3.42 -10.09 -2.82
C ALA A 157 -1.94 -10.26 -3.19
N MET A 158 -1.02 -9.86 -2.29
CA MET A 158 0.41 -10.06 -2.45
C MET A 158 0.79 -11.53 -2.62
N ALA A 159 0.25 -12.42 -1.77
CA ALA A 159 0.52 -13.85 -1.84
C ALA A 159 0.12 -14.46 -3.19
N ARG A 160 -0.95 -13.97 -3.82
CA ARG A 160 -1.39 -14.43 -5.16
C ARG A 160 -0.46 -14.00 -6.29
N VAL A 161 0.17 -12.83 -6.17
CA VAL A 161 0.97 -12.23 -7.25
C VAL A 161 2.47 -12.33 -7.05
N VAL A 162 2.93 -12.73 -5.88
CA VAL A 162 4.35 -12.76 -5.50
C VAL A 162 5.18 -13.61 -6.46
N ARG A 163 4.64 -14.73 -6.95
CA ARG A 163 5.30 -15.65 -7.88
C ARG A 163 5.12 -15.35 -9.36
N THR A 164 4.36 -14.33 -9.69
CA THR A 164 4.14 -13.90 -11.07
C THR A 164 5.08 -12.77 -11.44
N ASP A 165 5.34 -12.58 -12.74
CA ASP A 165 6.09 -11.44 -13.25
C ASP A 165 5.17 -10.27 -13.63
N LEU A 166 3.90 -10.30 -13.18
CA LEU A 166 2.94 -9.23 -13.44
C LEU A 166 3.41 -7.92 -12.81
N THR A 167 3.15 -6.83 -13.53
CA THR A 167 3.35 -5.48 -13.02
C THR A 167 2.39 -5.21 -11.86
N VAL A 168 2.92 -4.66 -10.78
CA VAL A 168 2.15 -4.31 -9.58
C VAL A 168 2.18 -2.80 -9.39
N LEU A 169 1.02 -2.17 -9.23
CA LEU A 169 0.88 -0.76 -8.90
C LEU A 169 0.46 -0.61 -7.44
N VAL A 170 1.35 -0.09 -6.61
CA VAL A 170 1.12 0.16 -5.19
C VAL A 170 0.70 1.61 -4.99
N THR A 171 -0.52 1.84 -4.55
CA THR A 171 -1.04 3.19 -4.26
C THR A 171 -1.25 3.40 -2.77
N GLY A 172 -1.07 4.61 -2.30
CA GLY A 172 -1.28 4.97 -0.88
C GLY A 172 -0.52 6.22 -0.50
N GLU A 173 -0.92 6.84 0.60
CA GLU A 173 -0.30 8.06 1.10
C GLU A 173 1.19 7.88 1.40
N SER A 174 1.91 9.01 1.49
CA SER A 174 3.32 8.98 1.90
C SER A 174 3.46 8.36 3.30
N GLY A 175 4.52 7.55 3.49
CA GLY A 175 4.78 6.90 4.78
C GLY A 175 3.92 5.68 5.11
N THR A 176 3.06 5.18 4.21
CA THR A 176 2.23 3.98 4.44
C THR A 176 2.99 2.66 4.35
N GLY A 177 4.21 2.66 3.77
CA GLY A 177 5.06 1.47 3.61
C GLY A 177 5.09 0.88 2.19
N LYS A 178 4.84 1.67 1.13
CA LYS A 178 4.84 1.22 -0.27
C LYS A 178 6.14 0.52 -0.67
N GLU A 179 7.30 1.05 -0.26
CA GLU A 179 8.62 0.43 -0.53
C GLU A 179 8.76 -0.94 0.15
N LEU A 180 8.28 -1.08 1.40
CA LEU A 180 8.33 -2.36 2.11
C LEU A 180 7.48 -3.42 1.41
N VAL A 181 6.33 -3.04 0.81
CA VAL A 181 5.51 -3.92 -0.02
C VAL A 181 6.27 -4.36 -1.28
N ALA A 182 6.93 -3.42 -1.96
CA ALA A 182 7.71 -3.72 -3.16
C ALA A 182 8.89 -4.66 -2.85
N ARG A 183 9.61 -4.39 -1.76
CA ARG A 183 10.70 -5.25 -1.29
C ARG A 183 10.22 -6.65 -0.92
N ALA A 184 9.11 -6.76 -0.19
CA ALA A 184 8.52 -8.05 0.16
C ALA A 184 8.06 -8.86 -1.07
N LEU A 185 7.52 -8.18 -2.11
CA LEU A 185 7.16 -8.83 -3.38
C LEU A 185 8.39 -9.36 -4.13
N HIS A 186 9.54 -8.71 -4.01
CA HIS A 186 10.80 -9.18 -4.56
C HIS A 186 11.36 -10.35 -3.74
N ASP A 187 11.55 -10.17 -2.43
CA ASP A 187 12.21 -11.11 -1.53
C ASP A 187 11.50 -12.47 -1.45
N LEU A 188 10.18 -12.47 -1.58
CA LEU A 188 9.33 -13.67 -1.59
C LEU A 188 9.01 -14.14 -3.02
N GLY A 189 9.42 -13.38 -4.03
CA GLY A 189 9.10 -13.63 -5.43
C GLY A 189 10.01 -14.65 -6.14
N SER A 190 9.65 -14.96 -7.40
CA SER A 190 10.44 -15.82 -8.29
C SER A 190 11.83 -15.26 -8.60
N ARG A 191 11.97 -13.92 -8.55
CA ARG A 191 13.21 -13.20 -8.88
C ARG A 191 14.04 -12.77 -7.66
N ARG A 192 13.81 -13.38 -6.50
CA ARG A 192 14.49 -13.05 -5.22
C ARG A 192 16.02 -13.20 -5.26
N ALA A 193 16.53 -14.01 -6.18
CA ALA A 193 17.98 -14.19 -6.38
C ALA A 193 18.60 -13.09 -7.24
N GLY A 194 17.78 -12.29 -7.95
CA GLY A 194 18.21 -11.15 -8.75
C GLY A 194 18.33 -9.87 -7.93
N SER A 195 18.72 -8.78 -8.60
CA SER A 195 18.84 -7.48 -7.93
C SER A 195 17.47 -6.82 -7.68
N PHE A 196 17.31 -6.17 -6.52
CA PHE A 196 16.23 -5.23 -6.26
C PHE A 196 16.77 -3.82 -6.42
N VAL A 197 16.38 -3.16 -7.50
CA VAL A 197 16.80 -1.79 -7.81
C VAL A 197 15.62 -0.86 -7.56
N ALA A 198 15.80 0.12 -6.67
CA ALA A 198 14.79 1.14 -6.37
C ALA A 198 15.22 2.49 -6.94
N ILE A 199 14.26 3.23 -7.46
CA ILE A 199 14.45 4.59 -7.95
C ILE A 199 13.21 5.43 -7.58
N ASN A 200 13.45 6.60 -6.98
CA ASN A 200 12.39 7.56 -6.65
C ASN A 200 12.39 8.71 -7.64
N MET A 201 11.28 8.86 -8.39
CA MET A 201 11.17 9.87 -9.45
C MET A 201 11.17 11.29 -8.91
N ALA A 202 10.59 11.51 -7.72
CA ALA A 202 10.55 12.84 -7.09
C ALA A 202 11.94 13.33 -6.63
N ALA A 203 12.90 12.42 -6.41
CA ALA A 203 14.24 12.76 -5.95
C ALA A 203 15.21 13.11 -7.07
N ILE A 204 14.82 12.94 -8.35
CA ILE A 204 15.69 13.13 -9.51
C ILE A 204 15.27 14.36 -10.29
N PRO A 205 16.22 15.24 -10.70
CA PRO A 205 15.90 16.33 -11.61
C PRO A 205 15.26 15.80 -12.91
N ARG A 206 14.17 16.42 -13.37
CA ARG A 206 13.36 15.95 -14.50
C ARG A 206 14.16 15.63 -15.76
N ASN A 207 15.17 16.45 -16.07
CA ASN A 207 16.06 16.30 -17.22
C ASN A 207 17.03 15.10 -17.11
N LEU A 208 17.20 14.50 -15.93
CA LEU A 208 18.08 13.36 -15.70
C LEU A 208 17.33 12.03 -15.57
N VAL A 209 15.99 12.05 -15.40
CA VAL A 209 15.17 10.85 -15.18
C VAL A 209 15.37 9.82 -16.30
N GLU A 210 15.39 10.24 -17.59
CA GLU A 210 15.61 9.32 -18.71
C GLU A 210 16.99 8.66 -18.65
N SER A 211 18.03 9.44 -18.39
CA SER A 211 19.41 8.95 -18.31
C SER A 211 19.60 8.01 -17.12
N GLU A 212 19.00 8.30 -15.96
CA GLU A 212 19.03 7.43 -14.78
C GLU A 212 18.29 6.10 -15.03
N LEU A 213 17.12 6.15 -15.66
CA LEU A 213 16.33 4.95 -15.94
C LEU A 213 16.94 4.06 -17.01
N PHE A 214 17.25 4.64 -18.17
CA PHE A 214 17.60 3.89 -19.39
C PHE A 214 19.10 3.88 -19.68
N GLY A 215 19.89 4.68 -18.94
CA GLY A 215 21.30 4.87 -19.22
C GLY A 215 21.56 5.78 -20.43
N HIS A 216 22.83 6.09 -20.66
CA HIS A 216 23.25 6.89 -21.82
C HIS A 216 24.58 6.42 -22.39
N GLU A 217 24.74 6.64 -23.69
CA GLU A 217 26.01 6.45 -24.39
C GLU A 217 26.90 7.69 -24.23
N LYS A 218 28.21 7.48 -24.40
CA LYS A 218 29.18 8.60 -24.43
C LYS A 218 28.79 9.61 -25.52
N GLY A 219 28.70 10.89 -25.15
CA GLY A 219 28.36 11.98 -26.07
C GLY A 219 26.86 12.16 -26.33
N ALA A 220 26.00 11.49 -25.59
CA ALA A 220 24.55 11.59 -25.76
C ALA A 220 23.97 12.99 -25.46
N PHE A 221 24.64 13.75 -24.59
CA PHE A 221 24.31 15.13 -24.25
C PHE A 221 25.55 15.84 -23.70
N LEU A 222 25.47 17.17 -23.50
CA LEU A 222 26.59 17.96 -22.97
C LEU A 222 26.91 17.50 -21.52
N GLY A 223 28.11 16.97 -21.29
CA GLY A 223 28.54 16.37 -20.01
C GLY A 223 28.46 14.86 -19.95
N ALA A 224 28.04 14.18 -21.02
CA ALA A 224 28.06 12.71 -21.12
C ALA A 224 29.49 12.21 -21.52
N ASP A 225 30.44 12.33 -20.61
CA ASP A 225 31.86 12.01 -20.88
C ASP A 225 32.14 10.49 -20.98
N SER A 226 31.28 9.67 -20.43
CA SER A 226 31.36 8.20 -20.43
C SER A 226 29.96 7.57 -20.60
N ARG A 227 29.92 6.29 -21.00
CA ARG A 227 28.70 5.50 -20.94
C ARG A 227 28.29 5.29 -19.47
N MET A 228 26.99 5.42 -19.19
CA MET A 228 26.41 5.11 -17.86
C MET A 228 25.31 4.06 -18.01
N SER A 229 25.38 3.01 -17.18
CA SER A 229 24.32 1.99 -17.10
C SER A 229 23.09 2.55 -16.38
N GLY A 230 21.90 2.37 -16.98
CA GLY A 230 20.63 2.77 -16.39
C GLY A 230 20.11 1.78 -15.35
N ARG A 231 19.04 2.15 -14.66
CA ARG A 231 18.40 1.30 -13.63
C ARG A 231 17.81 0.02 -14.24
N PHE A 232 17.35 0.05 -15.49
CA PHE A 232 16.90 -1.15 -16.19
C PHE A 232 18.02 -2.18 -16.37
N GLU A 233 19.20 -1.74 -16.76
CA GLU A 233 20.39 -2.61 -16.90
C GLU A 233 20.82 -3.18 -15.54
N GLN A 234 20.80 -2.37 -14.48
CA GLN A 234 21.14 -2.78 -13.12
C GLN A 234 20.14 -3.79 -12.52
N ALA A 235 18.87 -3.72 -12.94
CA ALA A 235 17.79 -4.59 -12.48
C ALA A 235 17.63 -5.86 -13.32
N GLU A 236 18.51 -6.12 -14.30
CA GLU A 236 18.41 -7.28 -15.19
C GLU A 236 18.32 -8.60 -14.41
N GLY A 237 17.35 -9.42 -14.76
CA GLY A 237 17.04 -10.68 -14.07
C GLY A 237 16.36 -10.52 -12.71
N GLY A 238 16.18 -9.28 -12.23
CA GLY A 238 15.64 -8.94 -10.93
C GLY A 238 14.32 -8.16 -10.98
N SER A 239 14.19 -7.18 -10.07
CA SER A 239 13.00 -6.31 -9.95
C SER A 239 13.42 -4.85 -9.92
N LEU A 240 12.69 -4.02 -10.67
CA LEU A 240 12.83 -2.55 -10.65
C LEU A 240 11.62 -1.95 -9.93
N PHE A 241 11.89 -1.24 -8.85
CA PHE A 241 10.90 -0.50 -8.09
C PHE A 241 10.93 0.97 -8.51
N LEU A 242 9.82 1.43 -9.10
CA LEU A 242 9.62 2.80 -9.55
C LEU A 242 8.75 3.52 -8.51
N ASP A 243 9.38 4.29 -7.61
CA ASP A 243 8.65 5.05 -6.60
C ASP A 243 8.25 6.42 -7.14
N GLU A 244 7.07 6.89 -6.75
CA GLU A 244 6.42 8.14 -7.15
C GLU A 244 6.36 8.30 -8.69
N VAL A 245 5.81 7.27 -9.37
CA VAL A 245 5.67 7.30 -10.84
C VAL A 245 4.78 8.44 -11.36
N GLY A 246 3.94 9.03 -10.50
CA GLY A 246 3.14 10.22 -10.84
C GLY A 246 3.99 11.46 -11.16
N ASP A 247 5.23 11.52 -10.66
CA ASP A 247 6.17 12.63 -10.91
C ASP A 247 7.04 12.44 -12.17
N MET A 248 6.85 11.32 -12.89
CA MET A 248 7.64 10.97 -14.07
C MET A 248 7.37 11.96 -15.23
N PRO A 249 8.43 12.51 -15.86
CA PRO A 249 8.30 13.39 -17.03
C PRO A 249 7.64 12.66 -18.22
N PRO A 250 6.91 13.38 -19.11
CA PRO A 250 6.21 12.79 -20.26
C PRO A 250 7.11 11.97 -21.20
N GLU A 251 8.34 12.40 -21.39
CA GLU A 251 9.34 11.73 -22.24
C GLU A 251 9.69 10.36 -21.65
N ALA A 252 9.95 10.30 -20.33
CA ALA A 252 10.24 9.06 -19.62
C ALA A 252 9.02 8.13 -19.58
N GLN A 253 7.79 8.68 -19.45
CA GLN A 253 6.54 7.91 -19.53
C GLN A 253 6.42 7.19 -20.89
N THR A 254 6.75 7.87 -21.98
CA THR A 254 6.71 7.30 -23.34
C THR A 254 7.72 6.16 -23.51
N ARG A 255 8.92 6.30 -22.97
CA ARG A 255 9.94 5.23 -23.03
C ARG A 255 9.57 4.05 -22.11
N LEU A 256 9.08 4.30 -20.91
CA LEU A 256 8.60 3.25 -20.00
C LEU A 256 7.47 2.44 -20.62
N LEU A 257 6.54 3.11 -21.32
CA LEU A 257 5.47 2.43 -22.04
C LEU A 257 6.02 1.43 -23.08
N ARG A 258 7.04 1.81 -23.84
CA ARG A 258 7.69 0.90 -24.79
C ARG A 258 8.31 -0.32 -24.12
N VAL A 259 8.97 -0.12 -22.97
CA VAL A 259 9.51 -1.25 -22.20
C VAL A 259 8.42 -2.22 -21.76
N LEU A 260 7.29 -1.68 -21.30
CA LEU A 260 6.14 -2.50 -20.86
C LEU A 260 5.40 -3.20 -22.02
N GLN A 261 5.51 -2.68 -23.23
CA GLN A 261 4.86 -3.22 -24.44
C GLN A 261 5.77 -4.22 -25.18
N ASP A 262 6.99 -3.79 -25.45
CA ASP A 262 7.91 -4.47 -26.37
C ASP A 262 8.96 -5.31 -25.61
N GLY A 263 9.14 -5.08 -24.30
CA GLY A 263 10.18 -5.71 -23.51
C GLY A 263 11.60 -5.22 -23.84
N GLU A 264 11.71 -4.03 -24.45
CA GLU A 264 12.98 -3.46 -24.88
C GLU A 264 13.05 -1.97 -24.58
N TYR A 265 14.25 -1.46 -24.29
CA TYR A 265 14.52 -0.04 -24.12
C TYR A 265 15.71 0.43 -24.96
N LEU A 266 15.75 1.72 -25.22
CA LEU A 266 16.85 2.36 -25.93
C LEU A 266 17.57 3.32 -24.98
N PRO A 267 18.86 3.08 -24.63
CA PRO A 267 19.66 4.06 -23.90
C PRO A 267 19.72 5.41 -24.61
N VAL A 268 19.88 6.50 -23.89
CA VAL A 268 19.95 7.84 -24.49
C VAL A 268 21.18 7.92 -25.38
N GLY A 269 20.98 8.33 -26.64
CA GLY A 269 22.05 8.37 -27.65
C GLY A 269 22.42 7.03 -28.29
N ALA A 270 21.80 5.93 -27.90
CA ALA A 270 22.02 4.63 -28.53
C ALA A 270 21.16 4.43 -29.77
N ASN A 271 21.64 3.59 -30.72
CA ASN A 271 20.92 3.22 -31.94
C ASN A 271 20.39 1.77 -31.92
N ARG A 272 20.65 1.02 -30.87
CA ARG A 272 20.23 -0.39 -30.76
C ARG A 272 19.41 -0.58 -29.50
N PRO A 273 18.21 -1.22 -29.59
CA PRO A 273 17.42 -1.55 -28.44
C PRO A 273 18.09 -2.65 -27.60
N VAL A 274 17.86 -2.61 -26.29
CA VAL A 274 18.31 -3.60 -25.31
C VAL A 274 17.10 -4.28 -24.73
N LYS A 275 17.11 -5.62 -24.63
CA LYS A 275 16.04 -6.36 -23.99
C LYS A 275 16.03 -6.13 -22.47
N ALA A 276 14.85 -5.95 -21.92
CA ALA A 276 14.63 -5.76 -20.49
C ALA A 276 13.97 -7.00 -19.90
N ASN A 277 14.72 -7.81 -19.18
CA ASN A 277 14.17 -8.95 -18.43
C ASN A 277 14.03 -8.56 -16.95
N VAL A 278 13.10 -7.66 -16.66
CA VAL A 278 12.92 -7.01 -15.35
C VAL A 278 11.46 -7.06 -14.92
N ARG A 279 11.19 -7.47 -13.66
CA ARG A 279 9.86 -7.32 -13.07
C ARG A 279 9.68 -5.87 -12.61
N ILE A 280 8.59 -5.21 -13.02
CA ILE A 280 8.31 -3.83 -12.64
C ILE A 280 7.31 -3.79 -11.49
N ILE A 281 7.65 -3.05 -10.43
CA ILE A 281 6.79 -2.70 -9.32
C ILE A 281 6.76 -1.17 -9.25
N ALA A 282 5.59 -0.57 -9.43
CA ALA A 282 5.42 0.88 -9.43
C ALA A 282 4.70 1.32 -8.16
N ALA A 283 5.03 2.51 -7.65
CA ALA A 283 4.33 3.11 -6.52
C ALA A 283 4.05 4.59 -6.74
N THR A 284 2.98 5.08 -6.14
CA THR A 284 2.65 6.51 -6.13
C THR A 284 1.74 6.89 -4.96
N ASN A 285 1.87 8.11 -4.47
CA ASN A 285 0.93 8.75 -3.57
C ASN A 285 -0.08 9.65 -4.33
N HIS A 286 0.15 9.92 -5.62
CA HIS A 286 -0.71 10.74 -6.45
C HIS A 286 -1.94 9.99 -6.94
N ASN A 287 -3.04 10.71 -7.13
CA ASN A 287 -4.19 10.21 -7.87
C ASN A 287 -3.90 10.26 -9.38
N LEU A 288 -3.47 9.11 -9.94
CA LEU A 288 -3.13 9.03 -11.37
C LEU A 288 -4.31 9.36 -12.28
N GLN A 289 -5.56 9.08 -11.88
CA GLN A 289 -6.74 9.45 -12.67
C GLN A 289 -6.87 10.97 -12.79
N HIS A 290 -6.59 11.69 -11.72
CA HIS A 290 -6.57 13.15 -11.75
C HIS A 290 -5.43 13.69 -12.63
N LEU A 291 -4.23 13.11 -12.55
CA LEU A 291 -3.11 13.48 -13.42
C LEU A 291 -3.39 13.19 -14.91
N MET A 292 -4.11 12.10 -15.22
CA MET A 292 -4.56 11.81 -16.60
C MET A 292 -5.53 12.89 -17.12
N GLN A 293 -6.49 13.32 -16.29
CA GLN A 293 -7.41 14.41 -16.65
C GLN A 293 -6.71 15.74 -16.91
N GLN A 294 -5.59 15.99 -16.23
CA GLN A 294 -4.74 17.17 -16.42
C GLN A 294 -3.76 17.02 -17.61
N GLY A 295 -3.69 15.85 -18.26
CA GLY A 295 -2.73 15.58 -19.32
C GLY A 295 -1.27 15.42 -18.83
N LEU A 296 -1.06 15.27 -17.52
CA LEU A 296 0.27 15.10 -16.89
C LEU A 296 0.71 13.64 -16.83
N PHE A 297 -0.22 12.70 -16.95
CA PHE A 297 0.06 11.26 -16.99
C PHE A 297 -0.67 10.60 -18.14
N ARG A 298 0.01 9.69 -18.86
CA ARG A 298 -0.55 9.02 -20.05
C ARG A 298 -1.51 7.90 -19.64
N GLU A 299 -2.64 7.83 -20.29
CA GLU A 299 -3.66 6.81 -20.05
C GLU A 299 -3.19 5.40 -20.47
N ASP A 300 -2.47 5.28 -21.58
CA ASP A 300 -1.93 4.01 -22.07
C ASP A 300 -0.89 3.41 -21.11
N LEU A 301 -0.04 4.24 -20.51
CA LEU A 301 0.91 3.84 -19.48
C LEU A 301 0.18 3.39 -18.19
N PHE A 302 -0.87 4.11 -17.77
CA PHE A 302 -1.66 3.74 -16.60
C PHE A 302 -2.19 2.31 -16.71
N TYR A 303 -2.82 1.94 -17.84
CA TYR A 303 -3.35 0.59 -18.02
C TYR A 303 -2.27 -0.50 -18.05
N ARG A 304 -1.06 -0.18 -18.47
CA ARG A 304 0.09 -1.12 -18.45
C ARG A 304 0.72 -1.26 -17.07
N LEU A 305 0.69 -0.23 -16.25
CA LEU A 305 1.16 -0.29 -14.86
C LEU A 305 0.12 -0.91 -13.92
N ASN A 306 -1.17 -0.62 -14.13
CA ASN A 306 -2.27 -1.02 -13.25
C ASN A 306 -2.81 -2.44 -13.56
N VAL A 307 -1.90 -3.41 -13.76
CA VAL A 307 -2.29 -4.81 -13.97
C VAL A 307 -2.75 -5.44 -12.66
N VAL A 308 -1.99 -5.24 -11.58
CA VAL A 308 -2.38 -5.65 -10.24
C VAL A 308 -2.33 -4.45 -9.32
N PRO A 309 -3.50 -3.83 -9.01
CA PRO A 309 -3.56 -2.72 -8.05
C PRO A 309 -3.46 -3.23 -6.61
N LEU A 310 -2.57 -2.60 -5.81
CA LEU A 310 -2.49 -2.78 -4.37
C LEU A 310 -2.63 -1.41 -3.70
N ARG A 311 -3.74 -1.17 -2.99
CA ARG A 311 -3.99 0.07 -2.28
C ARG A 311 -3.65 -0.10 -0.79
N LEU A 312 -2.58 0.54 -0.33
CA LEU A 312 -2.24 0.59 1.08
C LEU A 312 -3.13 1.60 1.81
N PRO A 313 -3.83 1.16 2.88
CA PRO A 313 -4.65 2.07 3.66
C PRO A 313 -3.75 3.01 4.47
N PRO A 314 -4.17 4.27 4.68
CA PRO A 314 -3.52 5.15 5.64
C PRO A 314 -3.68 4.60 7.07
N LEU A 315 -2.78 5.01 7.98
CA LEU A 315 -2.72 4.44 9.33
C LEU A 315 -4.02 4.67 10.13
N ARG A 316 -4.71 5.78 9.89
CA ARG A 316 -6.03 6.11 10.48
C ARG A 316 -7.15 5.12 10.10
N GLU A 317 -7.02 4.40 8.97
CA GLU A 317 -7.97 3.34 8.55
C GLU A 317 -7.58 1.96 9.09
N ARG A 318 -6.45 1.84 9.82
CA ARG A 318 -5.94 0.60 10.41
C ARG A 318 -5.39 0.80 11.82
N THR A 319 -6.12 1.50 12.66
CA THR A 319 -5.73 1.86 14.04
C THR A 319 -5.42 0.63 14.91
N GLU A 320 -6.02 -0.52 14.60
CA GLU A 320 -5.72 -1.83 15.23
C GLU A 320 -4.24 -2.25 15.05
N ASP A 321 -3.56 -1.74 14.03
CA ASP A 321 -2.17 -2.05 13.73
C ASP A 321 -1.19 -1.18 14.52
N ILE A 322 -1.65 -0.12 15.20
CA ILE A 322 -0.77 0.81 15.93
C ILE A 322 -0.04 0.09 17.05
N ALA A 323 -0.74 -0.68 17.89
CA ALA A 323 -0.09 -1.42 18.98
C ALA A 323 0.95 -2.46 18.48
N PRO A 324 0.67 -3.30 17.46
CA PRO A 324 1.68 -4.15 16.82
C PRO A 324 2.86 -3.38 16.24
N LEU A 325 2.62 -2.23 15.58
CA LEU A 325 3.68 -1.40 15.00
C LEU A 325 4.57 -0.78 16.07
N VAL A 326 4.00 -0.23 17.15
CA VAL A 326 4.76 0.28 18.30
C VAL A 326 5.66 -0.82 18.88
N ASN A 327 5.12 -2.02 19.11
CA ASN A 327 5.90 -3.15 19.61
C ASN A 327 7.02 -3.57 18.63
N HIS A 328 6.77 -3.50 17.33
CA HIS A 328 7.77 -3.78 16.31
C HIS A 328 8.92 -2.75 16.37
N PHE A 329 8.59 -1.46 16.39
CA PHE A 329 9.58 -0.38 16.45
C PHE A 329 10.38 -0.38 17.77
N GLN A 330 9.75 -0.72 18.89
CA GLN A 330 10.46 -0.91 20.17
C GLN A 330 11.50 -2.03 20.06
N LYS A 331 11.14 -3.19 19.50
CA LYS A 331 12.08 -4.30 19.31
C LYS A 331 13.22 -3.92 18.39
N GLN A 332 12.92 -3.25 17.28
CA GLN A 332 13.91 -2.78 16.32
C GLN A 332 14.85 -1.74 16.96
N ALA A 333 14.30 -0.81 17.74
CA ALA A 333 15.05 0.21 18.46
C ALA A 333 15.98 -0.41 19.52
N ALA A 334 15.48 -1.39 20.28
CA ALA A 334 16.28 -2.13 21.27
C ALA A 334 17.42 -2.93 20.60
N ALA A 335 17.19 -3.56 19.46
CA ALA A 335 18.24 -4.21 18.66
C ALA A 335 19.30 -3.21 18.17
N GLY A 336 18.90 -1.95 17.93
CA GLY A 336 19.78 -0.82 17.58
C GLY A 336 20.45 -0.15 18.78
N GLY A 337 20.30 -0.68 20.00
CA GLY A 337 20.94 -0.18 21.22
C GLY A 337 20.19 0.95 21.95
N LEU A 338 18.95 1.26 21.54
CA LEU A 338 18.11 2.21 22.28
C LEU A 338 17.51 1.58 23.53
N PRO A 339 17.18 2.39 24.59
CA PRO A 339 16.60 1.88 25.81
C PRO A 339 15.27 1.14 25.56
N ALA A 340 15.13 -0.03 26.20
CA ALA A 340 13.87 -0.77 26.18
C ALA A 340 12.91 -0.14 27.20
N LYS A 341 11.88 0.56 26.72
CA LYS A 341 10.83 1.18 27.53
C LYS A 341 9.47 0.58 27.21
N ARG A 342 8.52 0.71 28.13
CA ARG A 342 7.15 0.20 27.94
C ARG A 342 6.17 1.34 27.67
N PHE A 343 5.33 1.18 26.68
CA PHE A 343 4.19 2.08 26.50
C PHE A 343 3.04 1.62 27.39
N ALA A 344 2.51 2.52 28.21
CA ALA A 344 1.31 2.25 28.99
C ALA A 344 0.10 2.02 28.06
N PRO A 345 -0.91 1.22 28.46
CA PRO A 345 -2.11 1.00 27.63
C PRO A 345 -2.81 2.29 27.21
N GLU A 346 -2.78 3.32 28.08
CA GLU A 346 -3.33 4.65 27.83
C GLU A 346 -2.55 5.38 26.72
N ALA A 347 -1.22 5.24 26.72
CA ALA A 347 -0.36 5.81 25.67
C ALA A 347 -0.68 5.21 24.29
N ILE A 348 -0.90 3.88 24.22
CA ILE A 348 -1.31 3.22 22.97
C ILE A 348 -2.68 3.72 22.49
N ARG A 349 -3.63 4.00 23.42
CA ARG A 349 -4.93 4.57 23.07
C ARG A 349 -4.78 5.99 22.50
N ALA A 350 -3.99 6.85 23.15
CA ALA A 350 -3.69 8.18 22.64
C ALA A 350 -3.07 8.16 21.24
N LEU A 351 -2.15 7.21 20.97
CA LEU A 351 -1.60 7.00 19.63
C LEU A 351 -2.68 6.55 18.63
N ALA A 352 -3.67 5.74 19.04
CA ALA A 352 -4.73 5.24 18.15
C ALA A 352 -5.75 6.32 17.76
N GLU A 353 -5.88 7.39 18.54
CA GLU A 353 -6.79 8.52 18.29
C GLU A 353 -6.19 9.59 17.37
N TRP A 354 -4.88 9.55 17.10
CA TRP A 354 -4.20 10.50 16.24
C TRP A 354 -4.42 10.19 14.75
N ASN A 355 -4.48 11.22 13.91
CA ASN A 355 -4.79 11.08 12.48
C ASN A 355 -3.63 10.60 11.59
N TRP A 356 -2.41 10.66 12.08
CA TRP A 356 -1.19 10.18 11.39
C TRP A 356 -1.04 10.70 9.94
N PRO A 357 -0.90 12.00 9.70
CA PRO A 357 -0.70 12.54 8.35
C PRO A 357 0.56 11.99 7.66
N GLY A 358 1.60 11.68 8.41
CA GLY A 358 2.82 11.01 7.93
C GLY A 358 2.80 9.48 8.08
N ASN A 359 1.63 8.90 8.43
CA ASN A 359 1.38 7.46 8.50
C ASN A 359 2.41 6.70 9.37
N VAL A 360 2.87 5.54 8.92
CA VAL A 360 3.78 4.65 9.66
C VAL A 360 5.15 5.29 9.87
N ARG A 361 5.61 6.12 8.95
CA ARG A 361 6.89 6.86 9.09
C ARG A 361 6.83 7.86 10.24
N GLU A 362 5.73 8.56 10.40
CA GLU A 362 5.51 9.49 11.53
C GLU A 362 5.44 8.74 12.86
N LEU A 363 4.69 7.63 12.91
CA LEU A 363 4.62 6.76 14.10
C LEU A 363 5.99 6.22 14.48
N GLU A 364 6.77 5.71 13.54
CA GLU A 364 8.13 5.22 13.77
C GLU A 364 9.03 6.29 14.37
N ASN A 365 9.02 7.49 13.80
CA ASN A 365 9.81 8.63 14.26
C ASN A 365 9.40 9.05 15.67
N LEU A 366 8.09 9.10 15.96
CA LEU A 366 7.57 9.42 17.28
C LEU A 366 8.00 8.38 18.31
N VAL A 367 7.84 7.09 18.02
CA VAL A 367 8.26 6.01 18.92
C VAL A 367 9.75 6.11 19.21
N ARG A 368 10.61 6.26 18.20
CA ARG A 368 12.07 6.41 18.39
C ARG A 368 12.40 7.62 19.25
N ARG A 369 11.74 8.74 19.05
CA ARG A 369 11.95 9.98 19.79
C ARG A 369 11.55 9.82 21.26
N LEU A 370 10.39 9.24 21.54
CA LEU A 370 9.96 8.93 22.91
C LEU A 370 10.91 7.98 23.64
N LEU A 371 11.43 6.96 22.95
CA LEU A 371 12.41 6.04 23.55
C LEU A 371 13.72 6.74 23.96
N VAL A 372 14.11 7.79 23.24
CA VAL A 372 15.35 8.55 23.51
C VAL A 372 15.12 9.65 24.56
N LEU A 373 14.05 10.45 24.40
CA LEU A 373 13.86 11.69 25.19
C LEU A 373 13.24 11.45 26.58
N VAL A 374 12.37 10.45 26.73
CA VAL A 374 11.76 10.15 28.04
C VAL A 374 12.81 9.54 28.94
N GLY A 375 12.96 10.06 30.17
CA GLY A 375 13.90 9.52 31.16
C GLY A 375 13.38 8.31 31.93
N GLU A 376 12.08 8.08 31.92
CA GLU A 376 11.38 7.03 32.67
C GLU A 376 11.32 5.72 31.87
N ASP A 377 11.16 4.59 32.59
CA ASP A 377 11.03 3.25 31.96
C ASP A 377 9.65 3.01 31.36
N SER A 378 8.65 3.84 31.67
CA SER A 378 7.29 3.77 31.18
C SER A 378 6.86 5.07 30.49
N ILE A 379 6.31 4.98 29.30
CA ILE A 379 5.79 6.11 28.50
C ILE A 379 4.30 6.22 28.78
N SER A 380 3.87 7.35 29.37
CA SER A 380 2.48 7.66 29.69
C SER A 380 1.74 8.32 28.52
N ALA A 381 0.41 8.46 28.64
CA ALA A 381 -0.41 9.17 27.65
C ALA A 381 -0.03 10.64 27.57
N GLU A 382 0.22 11.30 28.71
CA GLU A 382 0.59 12.72 28.74
C GLU A 382 1.89 13.00 27.99
N MET A 383 2.87 12.08 28.07
CA MET A 383 4.14 12.20 27.35
C MET A 383 3.92 12.08 25.82
N VAL A 384 3.05 11.16 25.40
CA VAL A 384 2.67 11.00 23.99
C VAL A 384 1.94 12.24 23.49
N GLU A 385 0.96 12.74 24.22
CA GLU A 385 0.18 13.93 23.86
C GLU A 385 1.06 15.19 23.78
N ALA A 386 1.98 15.38 24.75
CA ALA A 386 2.93 16.48 24.73
C ALA A 386 3.83 16.43 23.49
N GLU A 387 4.30 15.24 23.12
CA GLU A 387 5.15 15.06 21.94
C GLU A 387 4.36 15.23 20.63
N LEU A 388 3.12 14.72 20.55
CA LEU A 388 2.23 14.94 19.41
C LEU A 388 1.87 16.43 19.25
N ALA A 389 1.67 17.15 20.34
CA ALA A 389 1.43 18.58 20.33
C ALA A 389 2.65 19.37 19.81
N SER A 390 3.88 18.90 20.12
CA SER A 390 5.12 19.54 19.64
C SER A 390 5.37 19.32 18.14
N VAL A 391 4.93 18.16 17.61
CA VAL A 391 5.06 17.78 16.21
C VAL A 391 3.95 18.39 15.35
N ARG A 392 2.86 18.86 15.97
CA ARG A 392 1.96 19.68 15.17
C ARG A 392 2.83 20.74 14.49
N PRO A 393 3.00 20.72 13.12
CA PRO A 393 3.32 21.96 12.44
C PRO A 393 2.34 22.93 13.07
N ALA A 394 2.72 24.15 13.34
CA ALA A 394 1.73 25.15 13.71
C ALA A 394 0.63 25.06 12.67
N GLU A 395 -0.20 24.03 12.80
CA GLU A 395 -1.45 23.91 12.10
C GLU A 395 -2.10 25.21 12.49
N ALA A 396 -2.25 25.98 11.45
CA ALA A 396 -3.24 26.99 11.49
C ALA A 396 -4.33 26.44 12.42
N GLN A 397 -4.38 26.95 13.66
CA GLN A 397 -5.56 26.86 14.50
C GLN A 397 -6.72 26.89 13.52
N PRO A 398 -7.77 26.05 13.63
CA PRO A 398 -8.89 26.21 12.75
C PRO A 398 -9.09 27.72 12.69
N ILE A 399 -8.69 28.27 11.55
CA ILE A 399 -8.85 29.70 11.33
C ILE A 399 -10.38 29.78 11.42
N GLU A 400 -10.89 30.16 12.59
CA GLU A 400 -12.16 30.88 12.61
C GLU A 400 -11.92 31.87 11.50
N VAL A 401 -12.63 31.69 10.39
CA VAL A 401 -12.43 32.48 9.17
C VAL A 401 -12.92 33.87 9.52
N ASP A 402 -12.07 34.58 10.33
CA ASP A 402 -12.47 35.86 10.92
C ASP A 402 -12.64 36.93 9.86
N SER A 403 -11.89 36.95 8.83
CA SER A 403 -12.19 37.68 7.59
C SER A 403 -11.20 37.43 6.48
N LEU A 404 -11.61 37.56 5.22
CA LEU A 404 -10.70 37.54 4.06
C LEU A 404 -9.58 38.60 4.23
N ALA A 405 -9.88 39.73 4.89
CA ALA A 405 -8.95 40.82 5.16
C ALA A 405 -7.77 40.34 6.06
N GLU A 406 -8.04 39.56 7.11
CA GLU A 406 -7.00 38.99 8.00
C GLU A 406 -6.14 37.97 7.31
N SER A 407 -6.75 37.11 6.51
CA SER A 407 -5.99 36.14 5.69
C SER A 407 -5.05 36.84 4.69
N VAL A 408 -5.50 37.91 4.06
CA VAL A 408 -4.71 38.75 3.15
C VAL A 408 -3.59 39.46 3.93
N ASP A 409 -3.88 40.04 5.11
CA ASP A 409 -2.88 40.73 5.96
C ASP A 409 -1.75 39.73 6.35
N GLN A 410 -2.09 38.53 6.82
CA GLN A 410 -1.11 37.51 7.16
C GLN A 410 -0.23 37.11 5.96
N HIS A 411 -0.86 36.94 4.79
CA HIS A 411 -0.14 36.60 3.57
C HIS A 411 0.83 37.71 3.14
N VAL A 412 0.38 38.96 3.19
CA VAL A 412 1.19 40.14 2.89
C VAL A 412 2.36 40.26 3.87
N ARG A 413 2.12 40.16 5.19
CA ARG A 413 3.19 40.19 6.21
C ARG A 413 4.22 39.09 6.00
N ARG A 414 3.77 37.86 5.71
CA ARG A 414 4.69 36.73 5.38
C ARG A 414 5.53 37.04 4.15
N TYR A 415 4.91 37.59 3.11
CA TYR A 415 5.68 38.00 1.92
C TYR A 415 6.72 39.09 2.24
N PHE A 416 6.37 40.12 3.04
CA PHE A 416 7.33 41.12 3.45
C PHE A 416 8.46 40.57 4.33
N SER A 417 8.19 39.59 5.18
CA SER A 417 9.23 38.94 6.00
C SER A 417 10.25 38.15 5.17
N THR A 418 9.87 37.65 3.98
CA THR A 418 10.83 36.96 3.07
C THR A 418 11.77 37.90 2.34
N LEU A 419 11.54 39.22 2.43
CA LEU A 419 12.36 40.22 1.73
C LEU A 419 13.53 40.77 2.58
N ASP A 420 13.74 40.28 3.83
CA ASP A 420 14.84 40.69 4.73
C ASP A 420 15.04 42.19 4.82
N GLY A 421 13.93 42.98 4.83
CA GLY A 421 13.96 44.45 4.88
C GLY A 421 14.15 45.15 3.53
N ALA A 422 14.27 44.44 2.42
CA ALA A 422 14.29 45.02 1.08
C ALA A 422 12.91 45.50 0.63
N ALA A 423 12.83 46.58 -0.15
CA ALA A 423 11.58 47.05 -0.72
C ALA A 423 11.02 46.03 -1.75
N PRO A 424 9.71 45.73 -1.74
CA PRO A 424 9.12 44.82 -2.72
C PRO A 424 9.25 45.39 -4.15
N PRO A 425 9.36 44.52 -5.17
CA PRO A 425 9.43 44.98 -6.57
C PRO A 425 8.09 45.64 -6.97
N ALA A 426 8.18 46.58 -7.92
CA ALA A 426 7.00 47.28 -8.45
C ALA A 426 5.92 46.29 -8.98
N GLY A 427 4.64 46.65 -8.81
CA GLY A 427 3.53 45.84 -9.28
C GLY A 427 2.93 44.89 -8.21
N LEU A 428 3.30 45.01 -6.94
CA LEU A 428 2.81 44.19 -5.83
C LEU A 428 1.27 44.16 -5.78
N HIS A 429 0.59 45.30 -5.94
CA HIS A 429 -0.86 45.39 -5.98
C HIS A 429 -1.49 44.44 -7.03
N GLY A 430 -0.98 44.50 -8.27
CA GLY A 430 -1.50 43.65 -9.35
C GLY A 430 -1.24 42.16 -9.13
N ARG A 431 -0.18 41.79 -8.38
CA ARG A 431 0.12 40.42 -8.03
C ARG A 431 -0.84 39.88 -6.96
N ILE A 432 -1.00 40.60 -5.87
CA ILE A 432 -1.93 40.23 -4.78
C ILE A 432 -3.37 40.18 -5.30
N LEU A 433 -3.79 41.17 -6.12
CA LEU A 433 -5.12 41.13 -6.74
C LEU A 433 -5.35 39.90 -7.60
N ARG A 434 -4.39 39.46 -8.36
CA ARG A 434 -4.52 38.23 -9.17
C ARG A 434 -4.69 36.96 -8.32
N GLU A 435 -4.00 36.87 -7.20
CA GLU A 435 -4.10 35.73 -6.28
C GLU A 435 -5.49 35.65 -5.61
N VAL A 436 -6.16 36.78 -5.41
CA VAL A 436 -7.52 36.81 -4.86
C VAL A 436 -8.59 36.70 -5.96
N GLU A 437 -8.41 37.38 -7.11
CA GLU A 437 -9.38 37.36 -8.23
C GLU A 437 -9.48 35.97 -8.90
N TYR A 438 -8.36 35.23 -9.02
CA TYR A 438 -8.34 33.94 -9.70
C TYR A 438 -9.30 32.93 -9.04
N PRO A 439 -9.16 32.56 -7.75
CA PRO A 439 -10.06 31.61 -7.10
C PRO A 439 -11.50 32.11 -7.04
N LEU A 440 -11.73 33.44 -6.87
CA LEU A 440 -13.06 34.03 -6.83
C LEU A 440 -13.80 33.85 -8.16
N ILE A 441 -13.12 34.12 -9.29
CA ILE A 441 -13.71 33.97 -10.62
C ILE A 441 -13.95 32.49 -10.95
N VAL A 442 -13.00 31.61 -10.62
CA VAL A 442 -13.12 30.15 -10.86
C VAL A 442 -14.33 29.60 -10.08
N ALA A 443 -14.41 29.84 -8.78
CA ALA A 443 -15.52 29.35 -7.96
C ALA A 443 -16.89 29.89 -8.45
N THR A 444 -16.94 31.17 -8.87
CA THR A 444 -18.17 31.74 -9.41
C THR A 444 -18.57 31.14 -10.75
N LEU A 445 -17.61 30.82 -11.62
CA LEU A 445 -17.86 30.14 -12.89
C LEU A 445 -18.31 28.69 -12.67
N GLU A 446 -17.77 27.97 -11.68
CA GLU A 446 -18.22 26.63 -11.31
C GLU A 446 -19.68 26.62 -10.86
N VAL A 447 -20.04 27.50 -9.92
CA VAL A 447 -21.43 27.64 -9.43
C VAL A 447 -22.41 28.02 -10.56
N THR A 448 -21.98 28.85 -11.52
CA THR A 448 -22.79 29.26 -12.66
C THR A 448 -22.68 28.32 -13.87
N ARG A 449 -22.01 27.18 -13.73
CA ARG A 449 -21.77 26.18 -14.79
C ARG A 449 -21.22 26.83 -16.07
N GLY A 450 -20.24 27.72 -15.93
CA GLY A 450 -19.60 28.41 -17.05
C GLY A 450 -20.41 29.58 -17.65
N ASN A 451 -21.55 29.93 -17.10
CA ASN A 451 -22.36 31.04 -17.61
C ASN A 451 -21.77 32.40 -17.19
N GLN A 452 -20.99 32.99 -18.08
CA GLN A 452 -20.27 34.26 -17.84
C GLN A 452 -21.21 35.49 -17.60
N VAL A 453 -22.45 35.44 -18.03
CA VAL A 453 -23.44 36.54 -17.79
C VAL A 453 -23.87 36.50 -16.34
N LYS A 454 -24.30 35.32 -15.87
CA LYS A 454 -24.69 35.14 -14.46
C LYS A 454 -23.49 35.28 -13.51
N ALA A 455 -22.29 34.82 -13.92
CA ALA A 455 -21.09 35.02 -13.12
C ALA A 455 -20.71 36.49 -12.97
N ALA A 456 -20.84 37.31 -14.03
CA ALA A 456 -20.60 38.75 -13.97
C ALA A 456 -21.61 39.48 -13.07
N GLU A 457 -22.86 39.03 -13.10
CA GLU A 457 -23.94 39.56 -12.24
C GLU A 457 -23.65 39.25 -10.75
N ILE A 458 -23.28 38.00 -10.41
CA ILE A 458 -22.91 37.58 -9.07
C ILE A 458 -21.68 38.35 -8.56
N LEU A 459 -20.67 38.52 -9.42
CA LEU A 459 -19.44 39.24 -9.09
C LEU A 459 -19.63 40.79 -9.04
N GLY A 460 -20.78 41.30 -9.45
CA GLY A 460 -21.04 42.73 -9.51
C GLY A 460 -20.18 43.51 -10.50
N ILE A 461 -19.66 42.84 -11.55
CA ILE A 461 -18.79 43.45 -12.58
C ILE A 461 -19.40 43.32 -13.98
N ASN A 462 -18.97 44.22 -14.90
CA ASN A 462 -19.45 44.17 -16.27
C ASN A 462 -18.94 42.87 -16.96
N ARG A 463 -19.78 42.26 -17.81
CA ARG A 463 -19.46 41.06 -18.56
C ARG A 463 -18.16 41.17 -19.38
N ASN A 464 -17.92 42.35 -19.97
CA ASN A 464 -16.70 42.59 -20.74
C ASN A 464 -15.46 42.62 -19.85
N THR A 465 -15.61 43.18 -18.61
CA THR A 465 -14.55 43.16 -17.59
C THR A 465 -14.26 41.74 -17.17
N LEU A 466 -15.26 40.91 -16.88
CA LEU A 466 -15.08 39.51 -16.56
C LEU A 466 -14.35 38.74 -17.67
N ARG A 467 -14.77 38.93 -18.94
CA ARG A 467 -14.11 38.32 -20.10
C ARG A 467 -12.65 38.72 -20.23
N LYS A 468 -12.33 39.97 -19.95
CA LYS A 468 -10.96 40.47 -19.95
C LYS A 468 -10.14 39.78 -18.86
N ARG A 469 -10.66 39.71 -17.63
CA ARG A 469 -10.01 39.06 -16.48
C ARG A 469 -9.80 37.56 -16.70
N ILE A 470 -10.80 36.84 -17.22
CA ILE A 470 -10.69 35.43 -17.57
C ILE A 470 -9.50 35.19 -18.54
N ARG A 471 -9.32 36.06 -19.54
CA ARG A 471 -8.18 35.97 -20.47
C ARG A 471 -6.84 36.32 -19.83
N GLU A 472 -6.81 37.40 -19.02
CA GLU A 472 -5.58 37.85 -18.33
C GLU A 472 -5.08 36.85 -17.30
N LEU A 473 -6.01 36.12 -16.65
CA LEU A 473 -5.73 35.13 -15.62
C LEU A 473 -5.56 33.70 -16.19
N GLY A 474 -5.75 33.52 -17.49
CA GLY A 474 -5.61 32.19 -18.13
C GLY A 474 -6.67 31.18 -17.68
N ILE A 475 -7.83 31.65 -17.20
CA ILE A 475 -8.90 30.75 -16.75
C ILE A 475 -9.60 30.13 -17.97
N TRP A 476 -9.55 28.82 -18.04
CA TRP A 476 -10.22 28.06 -19.10
C TRP A 476 -11.73 28.01 -18.79
N SER A 477 -12.55 28.74 -19.50
CA SER A 477 -14.00 28.56 -19.49
C SER A 477 -14.36 27.42 -20.42
N GLY A 478 -14.44 26.19 -19.88
CA GLY A 478 -14.91 25.04 -20.65
C GLY A 478 -16.26 25.34 -21.32
N ARG A 479 -16.34 25.01 -22.63
CA ARG A 479 -17.62 24.86 -23.33
C ARG A 479 -18.22 23.51 -23.00
#